data_80e8053500c7b3978f7bf742f13e65d3
#
_entry.id   80e8053500c7b3978f7bf742f13e65d3
#
_cell.length_a   1.000
_cell.length_b   1.000
_cell.length_c   1.000
_cell.angle_alpha   90.00
_cell.angle_beta   90.00
_cell.angle_gamma   90.00
#
_symmetry.space_group_name_H-M   'P 1'
#
loop_
_entity.id
_entity.type
_entity.pdbx_description
1 polymer ?
#
loop_
_entity_poly.entity_id
_entity_poly.type
_entity_poly.pdbx_seq_one_letter_code
_entity_poly.pdbx_strand_id
1 'polypeptide(L)'
;MPLPKVEMTIFETILARRSVRRYKARKVDRTTVSILLEAAVHAPTAIHQEPWAFVVIQDKVLLRSLSDQAKPLFVAEAQEKGLEHAGHSFDIFKYPDFNIFYDATTLILICGRTSAPSYSADCWLAAENLMLAACAMGLGSCVVGSALPALNTPKTKVLLNIPENFITVAPIIVGYPDDEIVPVMRKNPVILANIPATQHG
;
A
#
# COMPACT_ATOMS: atom_id res chain seq x y z
N MET A 1 6.27 16.02 -16.67
CA MET A 1 5.49 16.94 -15.79
C MET A 1 6.45 17.53 -14.77
N PRO A 2 6.42 18.83 -14.42
CA PRO A 2 7.29 19.33 -13.37
C PRO A 2 6.94 18.66 -12.04
N LEU A 3 7.96 18.16 -11.34
CA LEU A 3 7.78 17.59 -10.00
C LEU A 3 7.32 18.68 -9.03
N PRO A 4 6.47 18.31 -8.04
CA PRO A 4 6.06 19.25 -7.01
C PRO A 4 7.29 19.70 -6.20
N LYS A 5 7.26 20.95 -5.73
CA LYS A 5 8.27 21.43 -4.80
C LYS A 5 8.06 20.71 -3.47
N VAL A 6 8.98 19.81 -3.13
CA VAL A 6 8.95 19.04 -1.89
C VAL A 6 9.93 19.67 -0.92
N GLU A 7 9.50 19.93 0.31
CA GLU A 7 10.35 20.59 1.33
C GLU A 7 11.18 19.59 2.14
N MET A 8 10.79 18.30 2.15
CA MET A 8 11.44 17.25 2.92
C MET A 8 12.55 16.56 2.11
N THR A 9 13.68 16.32 2.75
CA THR A 9 14.72 15.45 2.21
C THR A 9 14.24 14.00 2.20
N ILE A 10 14.93 13.13 1.46
CA ILE A 10 14.60 11.69 1.42
C ILE A 10 14.65 11.05 2.80
N PHE A 11 15.64 11.41 3.62
CA PHE A 11 15.78 10.87 4.99
C PHE A 11 14.65 11.35 5.91
N GLU A 12 14.28 12.63 5.86
CA GLU A 12 13.14 13.15 6.61
C GLU A 12 11.84 12.45 6.20
N THR A 13 11.64 12.23 4.90
CA THR A 13 10.46 11.53 4.38
C THR A 13 10.39 10.09 4.89
N ILE A 14 11.50 9.34 4.85
CA ILE A 14 11.58 7.97 5.37
C ILE A 14 11.26 7.94 6.87
N LEU A 15 11.80 8.89 7.63
CA LEU A 15 11.58 8.98 9.08
C LEU A 15 10.15 9.44 9.42
N ALA A 16 9.54 10.30 8.61
CA ALA A 16 8.21 10.85 8.84
C ALA A 16 7.07 9.92 8.41
N ARG A 17 7.26 9.12 7.34
CA ARG A 17 6.21 8.26 6.80
C ARG A 17 5.60 7.33 7.86
N ARG A 18 4.26 7.27 7.91
CA ARG A 18 3.49 6.40 8.81
C ARG A 18 2.29 5.79 8.08
N SER A 19 1.76 4.71 8.63
CA SER A 19 0.47 4.16 8.22
C SER A 19 -0.66 5.00 8.78
N VAL A 20 -1.19 5.89 7.96
CA VAL A 20 -2.29 6.80 8.31
C VAL A 20 -3.63 6.07 8.16
N ARG A 21 -4.50 6.22 9.16
CA ARG A 21 -5.81 5.56 9.21
C ARG A 21 -6.97 6.51 9.58
N ARG A 22 -6.74 7.83 9.50
CA ARG A 22 -7.77 8.86 9.64
C ARG A 22 -7.52 9.92 8.57
N TYR A 23 -8.55 10.19 7.79
CA TYR A 23 -8.44 11.03 6.60
C TYR A 23 -9.54 12.08 6.56
N LYS A 24 -9.19 13.27 6.08
CA LYS A 24 -10.16 14.30 5.73
C LYS A 24 -10.98 13.84 4.52
N ALA A 25 -12.23 14.28 4.47
CA ALA A 25 -13.12 13.98 3.33
C ALA A 25 -12.71 14.72 2.02
N ARG A 26 -11.46 15.19 1.95
CA ARG A 26 -10.90 15.89 0.79
C ARG A 26 -10.38 14.88 -0.23
N LYS A 27 -10.86 15.00 -1.47
CA LYS A 27 -10.45 14.14 -2.57
C LYS A 27 -9.01 14.45 -3.00
N VAL A 28 -8.23 13.43 -3.28
CA VAL A 28 -6.91 13.56 -3.93
C VAL A 28 -7.16 13.83 -5.42
N ASP A 29 -6.61 14.92 -5.93
CA ASP A 29 -6.82 15.31 -7.32
C ASP A 29 -6.04 14.41 -8.30
N ARG A 30 -6.44 14.45 -9.57
CA ARG A 30 -5.88 13.61 -10.63
C ARG A 30 -4.39 13.86 -10.87
N THR A 31 -3.95 15.10 -10.77
CA THR A 31 -2.54 15.47 -10.95
C THR A 31 -1.68 14.86 -9.86
N THR A 32 -2.12 14.98 -8.61
CA THR A 32 -1.47 14.36 -7.45
C THR A 32 -1.38 12.84 -7.61
N VAL A 33 -2.48 12.18 -8.01
CA VAL A 33 -2.45 10.73 -8.28
C VAL A 33 -1.43 10.39 -9.36
N SER A 34 -1.38 11.14 -10.46
CA SER A 34 -0.40 10.90 -11.54
C SER A 34 1.05 11.01 -11.06
N ILE A 35 1.36 11.96 -10.17
CA ILE A 35 2.70 12.11 -9.58
C ILE A 35 3.05 10.88 -8.71
N LEU A 36 2.09 10.37 -7.94
CA LEU A 36 2.30 9.19 -7.12
C LEU A 36 2.58 7.93 -7.98
N LEU A 37 1.84 7.77 -9.08
CA LEU A 37 2.07 6.67 -10.01
C LEU A 37 3.43 6.81 -10.72
N GLU A 38 3.81 8.02 -11.10
CA GLU A 38 5.14 8.31 -11.67
C GLU A 38 6.26 7.93 -10.69
N ALA A 39 6.14 8.29 -9.41
CA ALA A 39 7.10 7.87 -8.40
C ALA A 39 7.17 6.34 -8.28
N ALA A 40 6.03 5.65 -8.34
CA ALA A 40 5.96 4.19 -8.26
C ALA A 40 6.74 3.51 -9.41
N VAL A 41 6.56 3.97 -10.66
CA VAL A 41 7.21 3.35 -11.83
C VAL A 41 8.72 3.62 -11.91
N HIS A 42 9.25 4.53 -11.10
CA HIS A 42 10.70 4.73 -10.96
C HIS A 42 11.36 3.73 -9.98
N ALA A 43 10.62 2.80 -9.40
CA ALA A 43 11.21 1.72 -8.62
C ALA A 43 12.03 0.77 -9.51
N PRO A 44 13.13 0.17 -8.99
CA PRO A 44 13.86 -0.83 -9.75
C PRO A 44 13.01 -2.09 -9.96
N THR A 45 13.26 -2.80 -11.05
CA THR A 45 12.64 -4.10 -11.34
C THR A 45 13.67 -5.13 -11.73
N ALA A 46 13.39 -6.39 -11.42
CA ALA A 46 14.21 -7.49 -11.88
C ALA A 46 14.22 -7.54 -13.41
N ILE A 47 15.43 -7.55 -14.00
CA ILE A 47 15.68 -7.65 -15.45
C ILE A 47 14.83 -6.67 -16.32
N HIS A 48 14.51 -5.49 -15.78
CA HIS A 48 13.71 -4.43 -16.44
C HIS A 48 12.35 -4.90 -16.97
N GLN A 49 11.66 -5.79 -16.25
CA GLN A 49 10.38 -6.34 -16.71
C GLN A 49 9.19 -5.42 -16.47
N GLU A 50 9.28 -4.47 -15.54
CA GLU A 50 8.22 -3.51 -15.20
C GLU A 50 6.84 -4.19 -15.13
N PRO A 51 6.67 -5.18 -14.23
CA PRO A 51 5.51 -6.08 -14.25
C PRO A 51 4.26 -5.47 -13.64
N TRP A 52 4.33 -4.25 -13.14
CA TRP A 52 3.24 -3.57 -12.45
C TRP A 52 2.18 -3.02 -13.39
N ALA A 53 0.96 -2.97 -12.89
CA ALA A 53 -0.16 -2.22 -13.42
C ALA A 53 -0.91 -1.59 -12.24
N PHE A 54 -1.66 -0.53 -12.50
CA PHE A 54 -2.32 0.23 -11.44
C PHE A 54 -3.83 0.31 -11.67
N VAL A 55 -4.60 0.20 -10.58
CA VAL A 55 -6.02 0.54 -10.56
C VAL A 55 -6.22 1.64 -9.52
N VAL A 56 -6.86 2.74 -9.90
CA VAL A 56 -7.16 3.87 -9.02
C VAL A 56 -8.66 3.93 -8.79
N ILE A 57 -9.10 3.84 -7.53
CA ILE A 57 -10.51 3.84 -7.13
C ILE A 57 -10.76 5.04 -6.23
N GLN A 58 -11.68 5.93 -6.67
CA GLN A 58 -12.10 7.11 -5.93
C GLN A 58 -13.62 7.18 -5.77
N ASP A 59 -14.32 6.13 -6.16
CA ASP A 59 -15.76 6.00 -5.94
C ASP A 59 -16.03 5.47 -4.53
N LYS A 60 -16.71 6.27 -3.71
CA LYS A 60 -16.99 5.93 -2.31
C LYS A 60 -17.90 4.71 -2.15
N VAL A 61 -18.85 4.54 -3.07
CA VAL A 61 -19.80 3.40 -3.03
C VAL A 61 -19.05 2.12 -3.33
N LEU A 62 -18.20 2.14 -4.35
CA LEU A 62 -17.35 1.00 -4.70
C LEU A 62 -16.36 0.67 -3.57
N LEU A 63 -15.67 1.67 -2.99
CA LEU A 63 -14.78 1.45 -1.86
C LEU A 63 -15.51 0.80 -0.67
N ARG A 64 -16.71 1.28 -0.33
CA ARG A 64 -17.51 0.67 0.73
C ARG A 64 -17.88 -0.77 0.40
N SER A 65 -18.35 -1.04 -0.80
CA SER A 65 -18.69 -2.38 -1.26
C SER A 65 -17.50 -3.35 -1.19
N LEU A 66 -16.32 -2.90 -1.63
CA LEU A 66 -15.08 -3.70 -1.54
C LEU A 66 -14.67 -3.96 -0.08
N SER A 67 -14.83 -2.97 0.80
CA SER A 67 -14.59 -3.13 2.25
C SER A 67 -15.51 -4.21 2.84
N ASP A 68 -16.81 -4.15 2.54
CA ASP A 68 -17.78 -5.10 3.09
C ASP A 68 -17.56 -6.53 2.57
N GLN A 69 -17.11 -6.68 1.33
CA GLN A 69 -16.73 -7.98 0.76
C GLN A 69 -15.43 -8.52 1.38
N ALA A 70 -14.48 -7.66 1.70
CA ALA A 70 -13.18 -8.07 2.21
C ALA A 70 -13.22 -8.54 3.67
N LYS A 71 -14.05 -7.94 4.51
CA LYS A 71 -14.13 -8.26 5.95
C LYS A 71 -14.29 -9.75 6.24
N PRO A 72 -15.33 -10.44 5.72
CA PRO A 72 -15.54 -11.86 6.03
C PRO A 72 -14.43 -12.76 5.44
N LEU A 73 -13.93 -12.43 4.25
CA LEU A 73 -12.86 -13.21 3.62
C LEU A 73 -11.55 -13.11 4.39
N PHE A 74 -11.22 -11.92 4.88
CA PHE A 74 -10.04 -11.72 5.71
C PHE A 74 -10.14 -12.45 7.04
N VAL A 75 -11.29 -12.37 7.72
CA VAL A 75 -11.51 -13.08 8.99
C VAL A 75 -11.37 -14.59 8.82
N ALA A 76 -11.94 -15.16 7.75
CA ALA A 76 -11.82 -16.59 7.46
C ALA A 76 -10.35 -16.99 7.20
N GLU A 77 -9.61 -16.22 6.40
CA GLU A 77 -8.18 -16.48 6.14
C GLU A 77 -7.33 -16.35 7.41
N ALA A 78 -7.62 -15.34 8.25
CA ALA A 78 -6.91 -15.13 9.50
C ALA A 78 -7.11 -16.27 10.49
N GLN A 79 -8.32 -16.81 10.57
CA GLN A 79 -8.65 -17.99 11.40
C GLN A 79 -7.93 -19.25 10.88
N GLU A 80 -7.96 -19.50 9.58
CA GLU A 80 -7.27 -20.62 8.95
C GLU A 80 -5.75 -20.59 9.22
N LYS A 81 -5.14 -19.41 9.17
CA LYS A 81 -3.72 -19.18 9.45
C LYS A 81 -3.37 -19.06 10.93
N GLY A 82 -4.32 -19.16 11.84
CA GLY A 82 -4.11 -19.05 13.28
C GLY A 82 -3.60 -17.67 13.74
N LEU A 83 -3.84 -16.62 12.97
CA LEU A 83 -3.33 -15.27 13.26
C LEU A 83 -3.97 -14.63 14.51
N GLU A 84 -5.15 -15.10 14.92
CA GLU A 84 -5.84 -14.60 16.13
C GLU A 84 -5.04 -14.86 17.43
N HIS A 85 -4.16 -15.87 17.42
CA HIS A 85 -3.36 -16.23 18.59
C HIS A 85 -2.09 -15.35 18.76
N ALA A 86 -1.81 -14.47 17.81
CA ALA A 86 -0.67 -13.56 17.86
C ALA A 86 -0.94 -12.24 18.62
N GLY A 87 -1.99 -12.17 19.45
CA GLY A 87 -2.37 -10.97 20.22
C GLY A 87 -3.12 -9.91 19.42
N HIS A 88 -3.58 -10.25 18.21
CA HIS A 88 -4.42 -9.38 17.39
C HIS A 88 -5.86 -9.85 17.44
N SER A 89 -6.76 -9.04 18.03
CA SER A 89 -8.19 -9.25 17.87
C SER A 89 -8.65 -8.71 16.53
N PHE A 90 -9.28 -9.55 15.71
CA PHE A 90 -9.93 -9.14 14.47
C PHE A 90 -11.41 -8.80 14.64
N ASP A 91 -11.87 -8.62 15.88
CA ASP A 91 -13.27 -8.31 16.19
C ASP A 91 -13.78 -7.05 15.50
N ILE A 92 -12.89 -6.07 15.26
CA ILE A 92 -13.24 -4.84 14.54
C ILE A 92 -13.80 -5.11 13.13
N PHE A 93 -13.39 -6.21 12.48
CA PHE A 93 -13.90 -6.59 11.15
C PHE A 93 -15.34 -7.10 11.17
N LYS A 94 -15.86 -7.48 12.36
CA LYS A 94 -17.23 -7.93 12.54
C LYS A 94 -18.22 -6.76 12.62
N TYR A 95 -17.74 -5.53 12.90
CA TYR A 95 -18.60 -4.36 12.97
C TYR A 95 -19.06 -3.91 11.57
N PRO A 96 -20.37 -3.77 11.33
CA PRO A 96 -20.91 -3.36 10.04
C PRO A 96 -20.36 -2.02 9.56
N ASP A 97 -20.22 -1.06 10.48
CA ASP A 97 -19.79 0.31 10.17
C ASP A 97 -18.29 0.45 9.95
N PHE A 98 -17.50 -0.54 10.35
CA PHE A 98 -16.06 -0.50 10.12
C PHE A 98 -15.74 -0.57 8.64
N ASN A 99 -15.00 0.42 8.15
CA ASN A 99 -14.48 0.47 6.78
C ASN A 99 -12.97 0.18 6.80
N ILE A 100 -12.55 -0.94 6.18
CA ILE A 100 -11.14 -1.34 6.14
C ILE A 100 -10.24 -0.33 5.41
N PHE A 101 -10.84 0.53 4.59
CA PHE A 101 -10.14 1.62 3.91
C PHE A 101 -10.15 2.93 4.71
N TYR A 102 -10.65 2.91 5.97
CA TYR A 102 -10.63 4.05 6.90
C TYR A 102 -11.19 5.34 6.30
N ASP A 103 -12.21 5.23 5.45
CA ASP A 103 -12.86 6.33 4.73
C ASP A 103 -11.91 7.19 3.88
N ALA A 104 -10.73 6.67 3.55
CA ALA A 104 -9.84 7.31 2.58
C ALA A 104 -10.54 7.50 1.25
N THR A 105 -10.26 8.63 0.60
CA THR A 105 -10.94 9.01 -0.66
C THR A 105 -10.32 8.36 -1.90
N THR A 106 -9.19 7.71 -1.75
CA THR A 106 -8.46 7.10 -2.86
C THR A 106 -7.84 5.76 -2.43
N LEU A 107 -8.08 4.72 -3.20
CA LEU A 107 -7.39 3.43 -3.13
C LEU A 107 -6.61 3.23 -4.43
N ILE A 108 -5.33 2.96 -4.32
CA ILE A 108 -4.46 2.61 -5.44
C ILE A 108 -4.06 1.15 -5.27
N LEU A 109 -4.38 0.32 -6.25
CA LEU A 109 -3.95 -1.07 -6.31
C LEU A 109 -2.71 -1.14 -7.20
N ILE A 110 -1.64 -1.71 -6.68
CA ILE A 110 -0.48 -2.10 -7.49
C ILE A 110 -0.64 -3.59 -7.77
N CYS A 111 -0.85 -3.91 -9.04
CA CYS A 111 -1.05 -5.26 -9.54
C CYS A 111 0.21 -5.74 -10.24
N GLY A 112 0.62 -6.97 -9.99
CA GLY A 112 1.78 -7.58 -10.63
C GLY A 112 1.38 -8.62 -11.66
N ARG A 113 2.08 -8.64 -12.80
CA ARG A 113 1.91 -9.66 -13.84
C ARG A 113 2.58 -10.95 -13.39
N THR A 114 1.78 -12.00 -13.17
CA THR A 114 2.22 -13.26 -12.54
C THR A 114 3.26 -14.05 -13.35
N SER A 115 3.40 -13.77 -14.65
CA SER A 115 4.44 -14.38 -15.48
C SER A 115 5.85 -13.82 -15.25
N ALA A 116 5.98 -12.67 -14.59
CA ALA A 116 7.29 -12.11 -14.22
C ALA A 116 7.77 -12.73 -12.90
N PRO A 117 8.99 -13.30 -12.82
CA PRO A 117 9.44 -14.08 -11.66
C PRO A 117 9.48 -13.27 -10.35
N SER A 118 9.75 -11.96 -10.44
CA SER A 118 9.88 -11.08 -9.27
C SER A 118 8.72 -10.09 -9.10
N TYR A 119 7.58 -10.32 -9.74
CA TYR A 119 6.47 -9.35 -9.78
C TYR A 119 6.05 -8.85 -8.39
N SER A 120 6.05 -9.72 -7.40
CA SER A 120 5.65 -9.32 -6.04
C SER A 120 6.67 -8.37 -5.41
N ALA A 121 7.96 -8.67 -5.49
CA ALA A 121 9.02 -7.81 -4.97
C ALA A 121 9.03 -6.45 -5.69
N ASP A 122 8.95 -6.47 -7.02
CA ASP A 122 8.93 -5.26 -7.85
C ASP A 122 7.73 -4.36 -7.49
N CYS A 123 6.55 -4.95 -7.27
CA CYS A 123 5.36 -4.21 -6.81
C CYS A 123 5.54 -3.61 -5.42
N TRP A 124 6.22 -4.29 -4.49
CA TRP A 124 6.49 -3.74 -3.16
C TRP A 124 7.50 -2.59 -3.18
N LEU A 125 8.50 -2.65 -4.06
CA LEU A 125 9.42 -1.53 -4.29
C LEU A 125 8.67 -0.31 -4.86
N ALA A 126 7.79 -0.52 -5.83
CA ALA A 126 6.92 0.52 -6.37
C ALA A 126 5.97 1.10 -5.29
N ALA A 127 5.44 0.25 -4.40
CA ALA A 127 4.60 0.66 -3.29
C ALA A 127 5.32 1.59 -2.32
N GLU A 128 6.57 1.29 -1.96
CA GLU A 128 7.34 2.15 -1.05
C GLU A 128 7.64 3.51 -1.70
N ASN A 129 8.05 3.55 -2.98
CA ASN A 129 8.23 4.81 -3.70
C ASN A 129 6.96 5.67 -3.69
N LEU A 130 5.79 5.07 -3.97
CA LEU A 130 4.50 5.74 -3.92
C LEU A 130 4.21 6.32 -2.54
N MET A 131 4.43 5.53 -1.48
CA MET A 131 4.16 5.95 -0.11
C MET A 131 5.10 7.05 0.37
N LEU A 132 6.38 7.01 -0.02
CA LEU A 132 7.33 8.08 0.25
C LEU A 132 6.95 9.37 -0.49
N ALA A 133 6.60 9.27 -1.77
CA ALA A 133 6.12 10.42 -2.54
C ALA A 133 4.86 11.03 -1.91
N ALA A 134 3.89 10.21 -1.47
CA ALA A 134 2.70 10.68 -0.76
C ALA A 134 3.08 11.44 0.52
N CYS A 135 3.97 10.89 1.34
CA CYS A 135 4.46 11.52 2.57
C CYS A 135 5.12 12.87 2.28
N ALA A 136 6.03 12.92 1.31
CA ALA A 136 6.73 14.13 0.91
C ALA A 136 5.79 15.24 0.39
N MET A 137 4.62 14.87 -0.13
CA MET A 137 3.56 15.78 -0.58
C MET A 137 2.54 16.11 0.52
N GLY A 138 2.78 15.74 1.78
CA GLY A 138 1.87 15.98 2.90
C GLY A 138 0.61 15.10 2.88
N LEU A 139 0.62 14.00 2.13
CA LEU A 139 -0.44 13.00 2.14
C LEU A 139 -0.11 11.87 3.12
N GLY A 140 -1.16 11.25 3.65
CA GLY A 140 -1.07 9.99 4.38
C GLY A 140 -1.30 8.80 3.47
N SER A 141 -0.66 7.69 3.77
CA SER A 141 -0.89 6.42 3.09
C SER A 141 -0.90 5.25 4.07
N CYS A 142 -1.55 4.17 3.69
CA CYS A 142 -1.52 2.91 4.44
C CYS A 142 -1.75 1.73 3.50
N VAL A 143 -0.95 0.68 3.65
CA VAL A 143 -1.22 -0.60 2.98
C VAL A 143 -2.36 -1.30 3.72
N VAL A 144 -3.37 -1.77 2.98
CA VAL A 144 -4.54 -2.48 3.51
C VAL A 144 -4.51 -3.94 3.07
N GLY A 145 -3.59 -4.72 3.66
CA GLY A 145 -3.40 -6.14 3.33
C GLY A 145 -4.66 -6.99 3.53
N SER A 146 -5.52 -6.62 4.49
CA SER A 146 -6.82 -7.28 4.71
C SER A 146 -7.80 -7.22 3.53
N ALA A 147 -7.53 -6.37 2.54
CA ALA A 147 -8.32 -6.30 1.31
C ALA A 147 -7.92 -7.36 0.26
N LEU A 148 -6.72 -7.94 0.35
CA LEU A 148 -6.16 -8.82 -0.68
C LEU A 148 -7.04 -10.04 -1.01
N PRO A 149 -7.63 -10.76 -0.04
CA PRO A 149 -8.49 -11.91 -0.34
C PRO A 149 -9.66 -11.54 -1.25
N ALA A 150 -10.30 -10.39 -1.02
CA ALA A 150 -11.42 -9.91 -1.82
C ALA A 150 -11.00 -9.34 -3.17
N LEU A 151 -9.90 -8.57 -3.20
CA LEU A 151 -9.40 -7.91 -4.41
C LEU A 151 -8.93 -8.91 -5.47
N ASN A 152 -8.50 -10.09 -5.05
CA ASN A 152 -7.99 -11.13 -5.93
C ASN A 152 -9.05 -12.19 -6.30
N THR A 153 -10.32 -12.03 -5.90
CA THR A 153 -11.39 -12.90 -6.39
C THR A 153 -11.65 -12.67 -7.88
N PRO A 154 -12.03 -13.70 -8.65
CA PRO A 154 -12.38 -13.53 -10.07
C PRO A 154 -13.45 -12.45 -10.29
N LYS A 155 -14.45 -12.42 -9.41
CA LYS A 155 -15.55 -11.42 -9.47
C LYS A 155 -15.03 -9.99 -9.35
N THR A 156 -14.14 -9.73 -8.39
CA THR A 156 -13.57 -8.39 -8.18
C THR A 156 -12.60 -8.02 -9.31
N LYS A 157 -11.80 -8.96 -9.79
CA LYS A 157 -10.92 -8.71 -10.93
C LYS A 157 -11.70 -8.28 -12.17
N VAL A 158 -12.80 -8.97 -12.49
CA VAL A 158 -13.69 -8.57 -13.59
C VAL A 158 -14.29 -7.18 -13.34
N LEU A 159 -14.80 -6.91 -12.14
CA LEU A 159 -15.38 -5.61 -11.78
C LEU A 159 -14.39 -4.46 -11.96
N LEU A 160 -13.12 -4.69 -11.64
CA LEU A 160 -12.04 -3.69 -11.69
C LEU A 160 -11.25 -3.70 -13.00
N ASN A 161 -11.67 -4.51 -13.99
CA ASN A 161 -10.97 -4.72 -15.26
C ASN A 161 -9.50 -5.15 -15.08
N ILE A 162 -9.22 -5.98 -14.06
CA ILE A 162 -7.90 -6.57 -13.83
C ILE A 162 -7.80 -7.87 -14.64
N PRO A 163 -6.87 -7.98 -15.61
CA PRO A 163 -6.69 -9.20 -16.40
C PRO A 163 -6.34 -10.40 -15.51
N GLU A 164 -6.66 -11.61 -15.97
CA GLU A 164 -6.41 -12.86 -15.19
C GLU A 164 -4.95 -13.06 -14.84
N ASN A 165 -4.05 -12.67 -15.74
CA ASN A 165 -2.59 -12.77 -15.55
C ASN A 165 -1.99 -11.69 -14.63
N PHE A 166 -2.81 -10.82 -14.02
CA PHE A 166 -2.41 -9.89 -12.98
C PHE A 166 -3.03 -10.26 -11.64
N ILE A 167 -2.32 -9.99 -10.56
CA ILE A 167 -2.79 -10.13 -9.19
C ILE A 167 -2.53 -8.84 -8.42
N THR A 168 -3.46 -8.41 -7.59
CA THR A 168 -3.24 -7.29 -6.67
C THR A 168 -2.22 -7.70 -5.62
N VAL A 169 -1.11 -6.96 -5.52
CA VAL A 169 -0.01 -7.18 -4.56
C VAL A 169 -0.06 -6.16 -3.42
N ALA A 170 -0.17 -4.88 -3.75
CA ALA A 170 -0.16 -3.81 -2.75
C ALA A 170 -1.38 -2.89 -2.90
N PRO A 171 -2.44 -3.09 -2.08
CA PRO A 171 -3.56 -2.15 -1.98
C PRO A 171 -3.18 -1.02 -1.02
N ILE A 172 -3.13 0.22 -1.52
CA ILE A 172 -2.69 1.39 -0.76
C ILE A 172 -3.78 2.44 -0.76
N ILE A 173 -4.27 2.79 0.43
CA ILE A 173 -5.13 3.97 0.60
C ILE A 173 -4.27 5.21 0.71
N VAL A 174 -4.76 6.31 0.11
CA VAL A 174 -4.10 7.61 0.09
C VAL A 174 -5.12 8.71 0.34
N GLY A 175 -4.74 9.72 1.11
CA GLY A 175 -5.59 10.85 1.40
C GLY A 175 -4.89 11.92 2.23
N TYR A 176 -5.59 13.01 2.53
CA TYR A 176 -5.09 14.04 3.44
C TYR A 176 -5.30 13.59 4.88
N PRO A 177 -4.24 13.50 5.71
CA PRO A 177 -4.37 13.14 7.13
C PRO A 177 -5.31 14.07 7.87
N ASP A 178 -6.13 13.52 8.76
CA ASP A 178 -7.02 14.30 9.64
C ASP A 178 -6.40 14.53 11.03
N ASP A 179 -5.41 13.72 11.39
CA ASP A 179 -4.67 13.84 12.64
C ASP A 179 -3.21 14.25 12.38
N GLU A 180 -2.57 14.79 13.42
CA GLU A 180 -1.12 14.94 13.45
C GLU A 180 -0.43 13.58 13.40
N ILE A 181 0.57 13.47 12.53
CA ILE A 181 1.34 12.24 12.37
C ILE A 181 2.38 12.16 13.47
N VAL A 182 2.13 11.37 14.50
CA VAL A 182 3.04 11.19 15.63
C VAL A 182 4.21 10.27 15.22
N PRO A 183 5.47 10.66 15.49
CA PRO A 183 6.64 9.80 15.29
C PRO A 183 6.54 8.52 16.13
N VAL A 184 6.95 7.40 15.56
CA VAL A 184 7.01 6.09 16.24
C VAL A 184 8.45 5.66 16.33
N MET A 185 8.92 5.35 17.55
CA MET A 185 10.25 4.79 17.76
C MET A 185 10.38 3.43 17.05
N ARG A 186 11.52 3.22 16.42
CA ARG A 186 11.87 1.95 15.80
C ARG A 186 12.95 1.25 16.62
N LYS A 187 12.96 -0.06 16.57
CA LYS A 187 14.07 -0.85 17.11
C LYS A 187 15.35 -0.55 16.33
N ASN A 188 16.49 -0.60 17.02
CA ASN A 188 17.78 -0.53 16.35
C ASN A 188 17.94 -1.70 15.36
N PRO A 189 18.70 -1.48 14.25
CA PRO A 189 18.97 -2.56 13.31
C PRO A 189 19.76 -3.68 14.01
N VAL A 190 19.37 -4.92 13.77
CA VAL A 190 20.11 -6.10 14.21
C VAL A 190 21.07 -6.49 13.09
N ILE A 191 22.37 -6.40 13.35
CA ILE A 191 23.43 -6.78 12.42
C ILE A 191 23.83 -8.22 12.77
N LEU A 192 23.51 -9.19 11.90
CA LEU A 192 23.86 -10.60 12.13
C LEU A 192 25.34 -10.87 11.92
N ALA A 193 25.97 -10.19 10.99
CA ALA A 193 27.41 -10.28 10.76
C ALA A 193 27.94 -8.97 10.14
N ASN A 194 29.15 -8.59 10.54
CA ASN A 194 29.93 -7.55 9.89
C ASN A 194 31.30 -8.16 9.56
N ILE A 195 31.52 -8.49 8.29
CA ILE A 195 32.73 -9.15 7.82
C ILE A 195 33.62 -8.10 7.12
N PRO A 196 34.65 -7.58 7.81
CA PRO A 196 35.55 -6.58 7.23
C PRO A 196 36.39 -7.22 6.12
N ALA A 197 36.83 -6.40 5.18
CA ALA A 197 37.79 -6.84 4.17
C ALA A 197 39.07 -7.31 4.85
N THR A 198 39.58 -8.52 4.48
CA THR A 198 40.93 -8.95 4.90
C THR A 198 41.94 -8.05 4.22
N GLN A 199 42.78 -7.39 5.01
CA GLN A 199 43.94 -6.71 4.46
C GLN A 199 44.89 -7.79 3.93
N HIS A 200 44.92 -7.97 2.63
CA HIS A 200 46.00 -8.69 1.99
C HIS A 200 47.19 -7.75 1.96
N GLY A 201 48.16 -7.98 2.86
CA GLY A 201 49.48 -7.33 2.86
C GLY A 201 50.31 -7.73 1.64
#